data_43c9b9475e838a3364ea29bd3737c250
#
_entry.id   43c9b9475e838a3364ea29bd3737c250
#
_cell.length_a   1.000
_cell.length_b   1.000
_cell.length_c   1.000
_cell.angle_alpha   90.00
_cell.angle_beta   90.00
_cell.angle_gamma   90.00
#
_symmetry.space_group_name_H-M   'P 1'
#
loop_
_entity.id
_entity.type
_entity.pdbx_description
1 polymer ?
#
loop_
_entity_poly.entity_id
_entity_poly.type
_entity_poly.pdbx_seq_one_letter_code
_entity_poly.pdbx_strand_id
1 'polypeptide(L)'
;MIRSLTAVRRISPEKFEQLSALLRALGFEDGLGWNDGQRRGSSFLAPVGSLELVDGKIEEPDVLIEVQDLDTASQLARKRFADGASEIEDTAWKSRIFSLQLDPELRIGFWAFNDPEKSMPTVVEGGLNASGMRFGIVVSRWNSFITERLLQGALDCVRRSGAKTADVHIVRVPGSFEIPSAARLLAESGTVDAIITLGCLIRGETTHYEHIATEVTRGIGQSAQETGVPHSYGVLTCENLEQAIDRAGLKSGNKGWEAAITAIEMVSLKGKLKRGASDGC
;
A
#
# COMPACT_ATOMS: atom_id res chain seq x y z
N MET A 1 5.89 3.02 -14.76
CA MET A 1 4.93 2.79 -13.64
C MET A 1 3.89 3.91 -13.67
N ILE A 2 2.62 3.58 -13.47
CA ILE A 2 1.53 4.58 -13.42
C ILE A 2 1.69 5.39 -12.13
N ARG A 3 1.61 6.73 -12.22
CA ARG A 3 1.71 7.65 -11.09
C ARG A 3 0.36 8.21 -10.66
N SER A 4 -0.47 8.58 -11.63
CA SER A 4 -1.81 9.09 -11.34
C SER A 4 -2.80 8.68 -12.44
N LEU A 5 -4.07 8.78 -12.12
CA LEU A 5 -5.18 8.55 -13.03
C LEU A 5 -6.16 9.72 -12.92
N THR A 6 -6.41 10.41 -14.02
CA THR A 6 -7.33 11.56 -14.08
C THR A 6 -8.42 11.29 -15.10
N ALA A 7 -9.67 11.35 -14.68
CA ALA A 7 -10.80 11.36 -15.59
C ALA A 7 -10.96 12.75 -16.20
N VAL A 8 -11.01 12.81 -17.53
CA VAL A 8 -11.23 14.09 -18.25
C VAL A 8 -12.68 14.14 -18.72
N ARG A 9 -13.33 15.28 -18.52
CA ARG A 9 -14.70 15.51 -18.99
C ARG A 9 -14.79 16.86 -19.69
N ARG A 10 -15.32 16.80 -20.90
CA ARG A 10 -15.62 18.01 -21.69
C ARG A 10 -16.94 18.61 -21.28
N ILE A 11 -16.99 19.92 -21.20
CA ILE A 11 -18.16 20.63 -20.77
C ILE A 11 -18.26 21.96 -21.51
N SER A 12 -19.48 22.47 -21.72
CA SER A 12 -19.64 23.78 -22.34
C SER A 12 -19.09 24.90 -21.44
N PRO A 13 -18.55 25.99 -22.01
CA PRO A 13 -18.01 27.10 -21.24
C PRO A 13 -18.97 27.65 -20.18
N GLU A 14 -20.25 27.69 -20.46
CA GLU A 14 -21.29 28.15 -19.53
C GLU A 14 -21.39 27.24 -18.28
N LYS A 15 -21.32 25.93 -18.47
CA LYS A 15 -21.39 24.93 -17.39
C LYS A 15 -20.06 24.75 -16.66
N PHE A 16 -18.96 25.15 -17.27
CA PHE A 16 -17.63 25.02 -16.69
C PHE A 16 -17.53 25.76 -15.34
N GLU A 17 -17.92 27.01 -15.30
CA GLU A 17 -17.88 27.82 -14.07
C GLU A 17 -18.86 27.31 -13.01
N GLN A 18 -20.06 26.91 -13.42
CA GLN A 18 -21.06 26.36 -12.49
C GLN A 18 -20.60 25.06 -11.84
N LEU A 19 -20.05 24.13 -12.63
CA LEU A 19 -19.57 22.86 -12.11
C LEU A 19 -18.29 23.02 -11.29
N SER A 20 -17.36 23.89 -11.69
CA SER A 20 -16.17 24.22 -10.92
C SER A 20 -16.52 24.78 -9.53
N ALA A 21 -17.50 25.67 -9.45
CA ALA A 21 -17.99 26.19 -8.18
C ALA A 21 -18.66 25.11 -7.31
N LEU A 22 -19.40 24.19 -7.92
CA LEU A 22 -20.02 23.08 -7.22
C LEU A 22 -18.96 22.10 -6.65
N LEU A 23 -17.95 21.75 -7.44
CA LEU A 23 -16.88 20.84 -6.99
C LEU A 23 -16.11 21.41 -5.79
N ARG A 24 -15.78 22.72 -5.81
CA ARG A 24 -15.19 23.39 -4.64
C ARG A 24 -16.12 23.37 -3.41
N ALA A 25 -17.40 23.60 -3.60
CA ALA A 25 -18.39 23.55 -2.52
C ALA A 25 -18.55 22.12 -1.93
N LEU A 26 -18.26 21.08 -2.72
CA LEU A 26 -18.24 19.68 -2.29
C LEU A 26 -16.92 19.24 -1.66
N GLY A 27 -15.94 20.15 -1.52
CA GLY A 27 -14.67 19.89 -0.85
C GLY A 27 -13.56 19.38 -1.76
N PHE A 28 -13.69 19.48 -3.08
CA PHE A 28 -12.58 19.24 -3.99
C PHE A 28 -11.60 20.41 -3.91
N GLU A 29 -10.31 20.12 -3.91
CA GLU A 29 -9.25 21.11 -3.96
C GLU A 29 -8.88 21.45 -5.40
N ASP A 30 -8.57 22.71 -5.68
CA ASP A 30 -8.09 23.11 -7.01
C ASP A 30 -6.70 22.51 -7.26
N GLY A 31 -6.56 21.81 -8.35
CA GLY A 31 -5.28 21.29 -8.85
C GLY A 31 -4.69 22.21 -9.93
N LEU A 32 -4.02 21.61 -10.91
CA LEU A 32 -3.43 22.34 -12.02
C LEU A 32 -4.52 22.89 -12.95
N GLY A 33 -4.43 24.17 -13.30
CA GLY A 33 -5.20 24.77 -14.38
C GLY A 33 -4.29 25.14 -15.56
N TRP A 34 -4.86 25.13 -16.76
CA TRP A 34 -4.15 25.51 -17.98
C TRP A 34 -5.05 26.28 -18.94
N ASN A 35 -4.44 27.11 -19.78
CA ASN A 35 -5.12 27.87 -20.83
C ASN A 35 -4.14 28.06 -22.00
N ASP A 36 -4.51 27.61 -23.20
CA ASP A 36 -3.73 27.73 -24.42
C ASP A 36 -4.21 28.83 -25.37
N GLY A 37 -5.15 29.66 -24.92
CA GLY A 37 -5.74 30.77 -25.67
C GLY A 37 -6.99 30.40 -26.47
N GLN A 38 -7.24 29.10 -26.71
CA GLN A 38 -8.45 28.58 -27.34
C GLN A 38 -9.29 27.74 -26.39
N ARG A 39 -8.66 27.21 -25.37
CA ARG A 39 -9.21 26.26 -24.41
C ARG A 39 -8.68 26.54 -23.01
N ARG A 40 -9.42 26.09 -22.04
CA ARG A 40 -8.94 26.05 -20.66
C ARG A 40 -9.36 24.75 -19.99
N GLY A 41 -8.54 24.27 -19.08
CA GLY A 41 -8.83 23.13 -18.23
C GLY A 41 -8.52 23.45 -16.77
N SER A 42 -9.21 22.78 -15.86
CA SER A 42 -8.94 22.82 -14.43
C SER A 42 -9.09 21.43 -13.87
N SER A 43 -8.11 20.97 -13.11
CA SER A 43 -8.23 19.72 -12.36
C SER A 43 -8.74 19.99 -10.95
N PHE A 44 -9.52 19.04 -10.44
CA PHE A 44 -10.12 19.05 -9.11
C PHE A 44 -9.70 17.79 -8.39
N LEU A 45 -9.05 17.96 -7.25
CA LEU A 45 -8.41 16.88 -6.50
C LEU A 45 -9.33 16.40 -5.38
N ALA A 46 -9.41 15.09 -5.21
CA ALA A 46 -10.03 14.43 -4.08
C ALA A 46 -9.06 13.39 -3.49
N PRO A 47 -9.25 12.91 -2.26
CA PRO A 47 -8.35 11.93 -1.61
C PRO A 47 -8.10 10.64 -2.41
N VAL A 48 -9.01 10.28 -3.32
CA VAL A 48 -8.96 9.03 -4.12
C VAL A 48 -8.95 9.26 -5.62
N GLY A 49 -8.59 10.45 -6.11
CA GLY A 49 -8.49 10.70 -7.55
C GLY A 49 -8.66 12.15 -7.93
N SER A 50 -8.65 12.41 -9.22
CA SER A 50 -8.85 13.74 -9.77
C SER A 50 -9.84 13.73 -10.93
N LEU A 51 -10.52 14.84 -11.11
CA LEU A 51 -11.39 15.12 -12.26
C LEU A 51 -10.87 16.35 -12.97
N GLU A 52 -10.65 16.27 -14.26
CA GLU A 52 -10.33 17.43 -15.09
C GLU A 52 -11.53 17.84 -15.93
N LEU A 53 -11.87 19.11 -15.85
CA LEU A 53 -12.88 19.75 -16.69
C LEU A 53 -12.17 20.55 -17.79
N VAL A 54 -12.61 20.36 -19.03
CA VAL A 54 -12.07 21.07 -20.19
C VAL A 54 -13.24 21.75 -20.92
N ASP A 55 -13.13 23.06 -21.15
CA ASP A 55 -14.06 23.75 -22.01
C ASP A 55 -13.55 23.72 -23.48
N GLY A 56 -14.44 23.45 -24.42
CA GLY A 56 -14.12 23.48 -25.85
C GLY A 56 -14.41 22.21 -26.64
N LYS A 57 -14.18 22.27 -27.95
CA LYS A 57 -14.42 21.18 -28.89
C LYS A 57 -13.08 20.48 -29.21
N ILE A 58 -12.59 19.59 -28.38
CA ILE A 58 -11.31 18.96 -28.68
C ILE A 58 -11.35 17.46 -28.49
N GLU A 59 -10.55 16.78 -29.32
CA GLU A 59 -10.23 15.36 -29.24
C GLU A 59 -9.24 15.11 -28.09
N GLU A 60 -9.65 15.38 -26.87
CA GLU A 60 -8.89 15.09 -25.66
C GLU A 60 -9.10 13.62 -25.25
N PRO A 61 -8.14 12.98 -24.62
CA PRO A 61 -8.33 11.67 -24.01
C PRO A 61 -9.44 11.65 -22.96
N ASP A 62 -10.18 10.56 -22.87
CA ASP A 62 -11.20 10.35 -21.82
C ASP A 62 -10.59 10.12 -20.45
N VAL A 63 -9.36 9.61 -20.45
CA VAL A 63 -8.58 9.31 -19.26
C VAL A 63 -7.14 9.74 -19.49
N LEU A 64 -6.55 10.42 -18.52
CA LEU A 64 -5.12 10.76 -18.49
C LEU A 64 -4.41 9.90 -17.45
N ILE A 65 -3.31 9.29 -17.85
CA ILE A 65 -2.45 8.45 -17.00
C ILE A 65 -1.06 9.08 -16.94
N GLU A 66 -0.66 9.53 -15.76
CA GLU A 66 0.71 9.96 -15.54
C GLU A 66 1.65 8.75 -15.43
N VAL A 67 2.73 8.77 -16.17
CA VAL A 67 3.75 7.71 -16.16
C VAL A 67 5.12 8.28 -15.81
N GLN A 68 5.99 7.45 -15.28
CA GLN A 68 7.36 7.85 -14.94
C GLN A 68 8.24 8.00 -16.18
N ASP A 69 8.05 7.11 -17.14
CA ASP A 69 8.85 7.02 -18.36
C ASP A 69 7.89 6.91 -19.55
N LEU A 70 7.70 8.04 -20.22
CA LEU A 70 6.78 8.16 -21.34
C LEU A 70 7.29 7.44 -22.59
N ASP A 71 8.61 7.41 -22.78
CA ASP A 71 9.23 6.77 -23.94
C ASP A 71 9.04 5.25 -23.87
N THR A 72 9.32 4.65 -22.71
CA THR A 72 9.04 3.22 -22.46
C THR A 72 7.53 2.90 -22.58
N ALA A 73 6.66 3.74 -22.03
CA ALA A 73 5.21 3.55 -22.12
C ALA A 73 4.73 3.58 -23.58
N SER A 74 5.23 4.52 -24.39
CA SER A 74 4.92 4.64 -25.82
C SER A 74 5.39 3.40 -26.59
N GLN A 75 6.62 2.93 -26.35
CA GLN A 75 7.14 1.71 -27.01
C GLN A 75 6.29 0.47 -26.70
N LEU A 76 5.88 0.30 -25.45
CA LEU A 76 5.01 -0.81 -25.03
C LEU A 76 3.62 -0.72 -25.66
N ALA A 77 3.05 0.49 -25.73
CA ALA A 77 1.77 0.72 -26.39
C ALA A 77 1.83 0.38 -27.88
N ARG A 78 2.84 0.88 -28.61
CA ARG A 78 3.05 0.60 -30.04
C ARG A 78 3.29 -0.88 -30.34
N LYS A 79 3.99 -1.58 -29.46
CA LYS A 79 4.22 -3.04 -29.59
C LYS A 79 2.91 -3.84 -29.56
N ARG A 80 1.91 -3.38 -28.83
CA ARG A 80 0.63 -4.09 -28.62
C ARG A 80 -0.51 -3.55 -29.48
N PHE A 81 -0.47 -2.27 -29.86
CA PHE A 81 -1.51 -1.52 -30.56
C PHE A 81 -0.88 -0.63 -31.63
N ALA A 82 -0.26 -1.26 -32.63
CA ALA A 82 0.61 -0.58 -33.62
C ALA A 82 -0.03 0.64 -34.29
N ASP A 83 -1.34 0.56 -34.63
CA ASP A 83 -2.05 1.62 -35.36
C ASP A 83 -2.84 2.58 -34.47
N GLY A 84 -2.85 2.35 -33.14
CA GLY A 84 -3.67 3.12 -32.19
C GLY A 84 -2.91 4.17 -31.41
N ALA A 85 -1.57 4.10 -31.35
CA ALA A 85 -0.75 5.00 -30.55
C ALA A 85 -0.27 6.21 -31.37
N SER A 86 -0.53 7.44 -30.86
CA SER A 86 -0.01 8.66 -31.47
C SER A 86 1.50 8.83 -31.26
N GLU A 87 2.10 9.81 -31.93
CA GLU A 87 3.43 10.29 -31.59
C GLU A 87 3.42 10.99 -30.22
N ILE A 88 4.61 11.13 -29.61
CA ILE A 88 4.76 11.92 -28.38
C ILE A 88 4.81 13.38 -28.78
N GLU A 89 3.98 14.21 -28.16
CA GLU A 89 3.87 15.64 -28.40
C GLU A 89 4.12 16.44 -27.11
N ASP A 90 4.68 17.66 -27.26
CA ASP A 90 4.80 18.60 -26.16
C ASP A 90 3.47 19.31 -25.92
N THR A 91 3.12 19.48 -24.65
CA THR A 91 1.91 20.18 -24.24
C THR A 91 2.17 21.63 -23.81
N ALA A 92 1.16 22.47 -23.83
CA ALA A 92 1.24 23.86 -23.38
C ALA A 92 1.59 23.98 -21.87
N TRP A 93 1.36 22.95 -21.07
CA TRP A 93 1.69 22.94 -19.64
C TRP A 93 3.07 22.34 -19.31
N LYS A 94 3.99 22.31 -20.28
CA LYS A 94 5.38 21.84 -20.11
C LYS A 94 5.47 20.35 -19.72
N SER A 95 4.66 19.53 -20.33
CA SER A 95 4.73 18.07 -20.26
C SER A 95 4.73 17.46 -21.66
N ARG A 96 4.95 16.17 -21.76
CA ARG A 96 4.82 15.40 -23.00
C ARG A 96 3.67 14.43 -22.86
N ILE A 97 2.96 14.16 -23.95
CA ILE A 97 1.81 13.25 -23.99
C ILE A 97 1.85 12.42 -25.27
N PHE A 98 1.37 11.19 -25.19
CA PHE A 98 0.86 10.45 -26.35
C PHE A 98 -0.51 9.88 -26.01
N SER A 99 -1.34 9.62 -27.02
CA SER A 99 -2.66 9.01 -26.84
C SER A 99 -2.74 7.66 -27.50
N LEU A 100 -3.56 6.79 -26.94
CA LEU A 100 -3.90 5.47 -27.48
C LEU A 100 -5.40 5.42 -27.73
N GLN A 101 -5.79 5.27 -29.01
CA GLN A 101 -7.17 5.04 -29.43
C GLN A 101 -7.45 3.54 -29.38
N LEU A 102 -8.31 3.09 -28.45
CA LEU A 102 -8.67 1.68 -28.29
C LEU A 102 -9.91 1.31 -29.10
N ASP A 103 -10.88 2.23 -29.17
CA ASP A 103 -12.06 2.15 -30.02
C ASP A 103 -12.56 3.57 -30.33
N PRO A 104 -13.59 3.77 -31.20
CA PRO A 104 -14.04 5.10 -31.58
C PRO A 104 -14.47 6.00 -30.42
N GLU A 105 -14.84 5.42 -29.27
CA GLU A 105 -15.37 6.14 -28.12
C GLU A 105 -14.39 6.20 -26.93
N LEU A 106 -13.23 5.50 -26.99
CA LEU A 106 -12.29 5.44 -25.87
C LEU A 106 -10.86 5.80 -26.32
N ARG A 107 -10.40 6.95 -25.86
CA ARG A 107 -9.01 7.42 -26.01
C ARG A 107 -8.36 7.59 -24.65
N ILE A 108 -7.19 6.99 -24.45
CA ILE A 108 -6.39 7.11 -23.24
C ILE A 108 -5.14 7.91 -23.55
N GLY A 109 -4.88 8.96 -22.76
CA GLY A 109 -3.65 9.76 -22.81
C GLY A 109 -2.64 9.29 -21.76
N PHE A 110 -1.40 9.14 -22.16
CA PHE A 110 -0.26 8.89 -21.26
C PHE A 110 0.63 10.12 -21.30
N TRP A 111 0.97 10.64 -20.13
CA TRP A 111 1.73 11.87 -20.04
C TRP A 111 2.81 11.83 -18.94
N ALA A 112 3.82 12.70 -19.08
CA ALA A 112 4.86 12.94 -18.08
C ALA A 112 5.31 14.40 -18.15
N PHE A 113 5.71 14.97 -17.01
CA PHE A 113 6.32 16.29 -16.99
C PHE A 113 7.69 16.28 -17.73
N ASN A 114 8.01 17.39 -18.44
CA ASN A 114 9.34 17.61 -19.00
C ASN A 114 10.39 17.87 -17.93
N ASP A 115 9.95 18.35 -16.76
CA ASP A 115 10.79 18.66 -15.61
C ASP A 115 10.56 17.60 -14.53
N PRO A 116 11.56 16.76 -14.22
CA PRO A 116 11.44 15.71 -13.19
C PRO A 116 11.09 16.25 -11.80
N GLU A 117 11.45 17.51 -11.49
CA GLU A 117 11.13 18.12 -10.19
C GLU A 117 9.64 18.45 -10.03
N LYS A 118 8.89 18.54 -11.13
CA LYS A 118 7.43 18.76 -11.12
C LYS A 118 6.61 17.49 -11.08
N SER A 119 7.24 16.34 -11.27
CA SER A 119 6.55 15.06 -11.17
C SER A 119 6.25 14.73 -9.70
N MET A 120 5.08 14.13 -9.45
CA MET A 120 4.75 13.65 -8.10
C MET A 120 5.78 12.62 -7.61
N PRO A 121 6.10 12.59 -6.30
CA PRO A 121 7.01 11.60 -5.77
C PRO A 121 6.48 10.18 -6.02
N THR A 122 7.39 9.25 -6.28
CA THR A 122 7.02 7.83 -6.40
C THR A 122 6.67 7.29 -5.03
N VAL A 123 5.40 6.91 -4.83
CA VAL A 123 4.94 6.25 -3.61
C VAL A 123 4.87 4.74 -3.85
N VAL A 124 5.53 3.95 -3.00
CA VAL A 124 5.49 2.49 -3.03
C VAL A 124 4.87 1.99 -1.74
N GLU A 125 3.71 1.37 -1.83
CA GLU A 125 2.97 0.82 -0.69
C GLU A 125 2.74 -0.68 -0.86
N GLY A 126 2.63 -1.41 0.25
CA GLY A 126 2.24 -2.83 0.25
C GLY A 126 0.76 -2.99 -0.13
N GLY A 127 0.41 -4.13 -0.69
CA GLY A 127 -0.99 -4.54 -0.85
C GLY A 127 -1.39 -5.55 0.22
N LEU A 128 -2.69 -5.78 0.39
CA LEU A 128 -3.27 -6.61 1.44
C LEU A 128 -3.73 -8.00 0.95
N ASN A 129 -3.33 -8.41 -0.25
CA ASN A 129 -3.62 -9.74 -0.78
C ASN A 129 -2.50 -10.72 -0.36
N ALA A 130 -2.85 -11.71 0.44
CA ALA A 130 -1.96 -12.73 0.99
C ALA A 130 -1.87 -14.03 0.15
N SER A 131 -2.49 -14.06 -1.03
CA SER A 131 -2.47 -15.26 -1.89
C SER A 131 -1.05 -15.68 -2.25
N GLY A 132 -0.70 -16.94 -1.93
CA GLY A 132 0.62 -17.49 -2.18
C GLY A 132 1.71 -17.07 -1.18
N MET A 133 1.39 -16.27 -0.17
CA MET A 133 2.32 -15.92 0.91
C MET A 133 2.31 -16.99 2.01
N ARG A 134 3.47 -17.25 2.60
CA ARG A 134 3.68 -18.22 3.68
C ARG A 134 3.99 -17.49 4.98
N PHE A 135 3.28 -17.83 6.04
CA PHE A 135 3.41 -17.15 7.33
C PHE A 135 3.90 -18.08 8.44
N GLY A 136 4.83 -17.60 9.26
CA GLY A 136 5.16 -18.17 10.54
C GLY A 136 4.49 -17.38 11.66
N ILE A 137 3.69 -18.04 12.52
CA ILE A 137 3.11 -17.42 13.72
C ILE A 137 3.80 -17.99 14.94
N VAL A 138 4.57 -17.17 15.65
CA VAL A 138 5.22 -17.55 16.91
C VAL A 138 4.38 -17.02 18.06
N VAL A 139 3.81 -17.90 18.87
CA VAL A 139 2.86 -17.54 19.94
C VAL A 139 3.29 -18.11 21.29
N SER A 140 3.29 -17.27 22.34
CA SER A 140 3.60 -17.72 23.70
C SER A 140 2.44 -18.46 24.37
N ARG A 141 2.75 -19.49 25.18
CA ARG A 141 1.76 -20.24 25.95
C ARG A 141 1.32 -19.54 27.24
N TRP A 142 2.23 -18.77 27.85
CA TRP A 142 1.86 -17.98 29.03
C TRP A 142 0.84 -16.92 28.67
N ASN A 143 -0.08 -16.66 29.58
CA ASN A 143 -1.25 -15.82 29.37
C ASN A 143 -2.14 -16.33 28.20
N SER A 144 -2.33 -17.65 28.12
CA SER A 144 -3.04 -18.30 27.00
C SER A 144 -4.45 -17.77 26.74
N PHE A 145 -5.18 -17.34 27.76
CA PHE A 145 -6.49 -16.68 27.61
C PHE A 145 -6.42 -15.47 26.64
N ILE A 146 -5.30 -14.76 26.62
CA ILE A 146 -5.05 -13.60 25.76
C ILE A 146 -4.41 -14.06 24.45
N THR A 147 -3.31 -14.83 24.51
CA THR A 147 -2.53 -15.17 23.33
C THR A 147 -3.27 -16.07 22.33
N GLU A 148 -4.20 -16.93 22.79
CA GLU A 148 -5.08 -17.69 21.87
C GLU A 148 -6.06 -16.77 21.12
N ARG A 149 -6.55 -15.70 21.73
CA ARG A 149 -7.40 -14.73 21.05
C ARG A 149 -6.62 -13.90 20.04
N LEU A 150 -5.36 -13.55 20.34
CA LEU A 150 -4.48 -12.93 19.37
C LEU A 150 -4.22 -13.85 18.19
N LEU A 151 -3.96 -15.16 18.45
CA LEU A 151 -3.77 -16.17 17.41
C LEU A 151 -5.01 -16.31 16.53
N GLN A 152 -6.21 -16.38 17.10
CA GLN A 152 -7.46 -16.42 16.35
C GLN A 152 -7.62 -15.19 15.45
N GLY A 153 -7.31 -13.99 15.96
CA GLY A 153 -7.36 -12.76 15.18
C GLY A 153 -6.37 -12.78 14.01
N ALA A 154 -5.12 -13.23 14.23
CA ALA A 154 -4.12 -13.36 13.19
C ALA A 154 -4.53 -14.37 12.10
N LEU A 155 -5.04 -15.53 12.49
CA LEU A 155 -5.51 -16.57 11.56
C LEU A 155 -6.73 -16.10 10.74
N ASP A 156 -7.65 -15.36 11.35
CA ASP A 156 -8.80 -14.79 10.62
C ASP A 156 -8.32 -13.77 9.60
N CYS A 157 -7.38 -12.89 9.95
CA CYS A 157 -6.80 -11.90 9.05
C CYS A 157 -6.14 -12.54 7.83
N VAL A 158 -5.19 -13.46 8.02
CA VAL A 158 -4.46 -14.08 6.90
C VAL A 158 -5.39 -14.86 5.98
N ARG A 159 -6.39 -15.55 6.54
CA ARG A 159 -7.40 -16.28 5.77
C ARG A 159 -8.27 -15.34 4.93
N ARG A 160 -8.80 -14.26 5.51
CA ARG A 160 -9.63 -13.27 4.80
C ARG A 160 -8.85 -12.52 3.71
N SER A 161 -7.55 -12.38 3.91
CA SER A 161 -6.65 -11.77 2.91
C SER A 161 -6.23 -12.75 1.80
N GLY A 162 -6.69 -14.02 1.82
CA GLY A 162 -6.49 -14.98 0.74
C GLY A 162 -5.37 -16.01 0.95
N ALA A 163 -4.70 -16.04 2.11
CA ALA A 163 -3.74 -17.08 2.42
C ALA A 163 -4.43 -18.44 2.66
N LYS A 164 -3.79 -19.52 2.25
CA LYS A 164 -4.25 -20.87 2.54
C LYS A 164 -3.81 -21.29 3.95
N THR A 165 -4.65 -22.05 4.64
CA THR A 165 -4.30 -22.57 5.98
C THR A 165 -3.03 -23.42 5.96
N ALA A 166 -2.77 -24.16 4.87
CA ALA A 166 -1.56 -24.96 4.70
C ALA A 166 -0.26 -24.13 4.61
N ASP A 167 -0.37 -22.84 4.31
CA ASP A 167 0.75 -21.91 4.18
C ASP A 167 1.05 -21.17 5.50
N VAL A 168 0.43 -21.61 6.62
CA VAL A 168 0.59 -20.98 7.94
C VAL A 168 1.22 -22.00 8.91
N HIS A 169 2.42 -21.70 9.39
CA HIS A 169 3.13 -22.48 10.40
C HIS A 169 2.96 -21.85 11.79
N ILE A 170 2.41 -22.59 12.76
CA ILE A 170 2.25 -22.12 14.13
C ILE A 170 3.31 -22.74 15.02
N VAL A 171 4.14 -21.91 15.63
CA VAL A 171 5.18 -22.29 16.59
C VAL A 171 4.79 -21.80 17.99
N ARG A 172 4.67 -22.73 18.94
CA ARG A 172 4.32 -22.42 20.33
C ARG A 172 5.53 -22.41 21.22
N VAL A 173 5.79 -21.29 21.87
CA VAL A 173 6.91 -21.11 22.82
C VAL A 173 6.40 -20.98 24.26
N PRO A 174 7.22 -21.24 25.29
CA PRO A 174 6.80 -21.13 26.70
C PRO A 174 6.29 -19.75 27.06
N GLY A 175 7.11 -18.73 26.92
CA GLY A 175 6.81 -17.35 27.28
C GLY A 175 7.16 -16.38 26.15
N SER A 176 6.97 -15.10 26.41
CA SER A 176 7.31 -14.06 25.43
C SER A 176 8.81 -13.93 25.20
N PHE A 177 9.64 -14.25 26.20
CA PHE A 177 11.10 -14.16 26.10
C PHE A 177 11.68 -15.09 25.03
N GLU A 178 11.05 -16.22 24.76
CA GLU A 178 11.48 -17.20 23.77
C GLU A 178 11.04 -16.85 22.34
N ILE A 179 10.14 -15.88 22.17
CA ILE A 179 9.62 -15.48 20.84
C ILE A 179 10.72 -15.06 19.86
N PRO A 180 11.68 -14.18 20.22
CA PRO A 180 12.71 -13.75 19.27
C PRO A 180 13.57 -14.89 18.74
N SER A 181 13.97 -15.82 19.60
CA SER A 181 14.78 -16.97 19.22
C SER A 181 14.05 -17.91 18.26
N ALA A 182 12.78 -18.22 18.56
CA ALA A 182 11.96 -19.08 17.69
C ALA A 182 11.62 -18.39 16.37
N ALA A 183 11.36 -17.09 16.39
CA ALA A 183 11.10 -16.26 15.21
C ALA A 183 12.31 -16.28 14.26
N ARG A 184 13.50 -16.09 14.81
CA ARG A 184 14.76 -16.16 14.05
C ARG A 184 14.96 -17.50 13.39
N LEU A 185 14.87 -18.59 14.15
CA LEU A 185 15.04 -19.96 13.62
C LEU A 185 14.04 -20.25 12.48
N LEU A 186 12.78 -19.81 12.64
CA LEU A 186 11.77 -20.00 11.62
C LEU A 186 12.03 -19.13 10.38
N ALA A 187 12.51 -17.89 10.54
CA ALA A 187 12.89 -17.03 9.43
C ALA A 187 14.08 -17.60 8.65
N GLU A 188 15.09 -18.11 9.34
CA GLU A 188 16.30 -18.73 8.74
C GLU A 188 16.00 -20.05 8.02
N SER A 189 14.90 -20.74 8.34
CA SER A 189 14.48 -21.96 7.65
C SER A 189 14.12 -21.76 6.17
N GLY A 190 13.83 -20.50 5.74
CA GLY A 190 13.42 -20.18 4.38
C GLY A 190 12.01 -20.69 4.00
N THR A 191 11.26 -21.22 4.96
CA THR A 191 9.93 -21.79 4.72
C THR A 191 8.80 -20.77 4.78
N VAL A 192 9.07 -19.55 5.25
CA VAL A 192 8.09 -18.49 5.45
C VAL A 192 8.53 -17.17 4.82
N ASP A 193 7.57 -16.33 4.44
CA ASP A 193 7.80 -15.02 3.82
C ASP A 193 7.70 -13.89 4.85
N ALA A 194 6.98 -14.10 5.96
CA ALA A 194 6.93 -13.22 7.14
C ALA A 194 6.69 -14.00 8.42
N ILE A 195 7.06 -13.37 9.55
CA ILE A 195 6.81 -13.85 10.91
C ILE A 195 5.80 -12.93 11.60
N ILE A 196 4.81 -13.52 12.26
CA ILE A 196 3.86 -12.85 13.13
C ILE A 196 4.17 -13.28 14.57
N THR A 197 4.56 -12.34 15.43
CA THR A 197 4.92 -12.63 16.82
C THR A 197 3.78 -12.27 17.76
N LEU A 198 3.32 -13.21 18.56
CA LEU A 198 2.17 -13.06 19.45
C LEU A 198 2.55 -13.42 20.88
N GLY A 199 2.34 -12.50 21.80
CA GLY A 199 2.63 -12.67 23.22
C GLY A 199 1.82 -11.73 24.08
N CYS A 200 1.89 -11.93 25.39
CA CYS A 200 1.26 -11.01 26.34
C CYS A 200 2.10 -10.92 27.62
N LEU A 201 2.54 -9.72 27.93
CA LEU A 201 3.21 -9.34 29.17
C LEU A 201 2.27 -8.44 29.97
N ILE A 202 2.01 -8.81 31.21
CA ILE A 202 1.20 -8.03 32.16
C ILE A 202 2.13 -7.65 33.32
N ARG A 203 2.14 -6.36 33.68
CA ARG A 203 2.99 -5.84 34.73
C ARG A 203 2.65 -6.50 36.07
N GLY A 204 3.68 -7.02 36.73
CA GLY A 204 3.62 -7.51 38.09
C GLY A 204 4.25 -6.51 39.08
N GLU A 205 4.53 -6.98 40.28
CA GLU A 205 5.10 -6.15 41.37
C GLU A 205 6.61 -5.88 41.23
N THR A 206 7.29 -6.62 40.34
CA THR A 206 8.75 -6.53 40.17
C THR A 206 9.12 -5.93 38.83
N THR A 207 10.39 -5.51 38.68
CA THR A 207 10.95 -4.96 37.44
C THR A 207 11.15 -6.02 36.31
N HIS A 208 10.80 -7.28 36.58
CA HIS A 208 10.93 -8.36 35.62
C HIS A 208 10.21 -8.07 34.28
N TYR A 209 9.06 -7.43 34.36
CA TYR A 209 8.27 -7.02 33.20
C TYR A 209 9.06 -6.14 32.23
N GLU A 210 9.75 -5.10 32.74
CA GLU A 210 10.51 -4.16 31.93
C GLU A 210 11.66 -4.83 31.20
N HIS A 211 12.39 -5.71 31.88
CA HIS A 211 13.50 -6.45 31.29
C HIS A 211 13.02 -7.35 30.17
N ILE A 212 11.95 -8.12 30.39
CA ILE A 212 11.40 -9.01 29.36
C ILE A 212 10.84 -8.21 28.18
N ALA A 213 10.05 -7.16 28.43
CA ALA A 213 9.46 -6.35 27.36
C ALA A 213 10.52 -5.72 26.46
N THR A 214 11.59 -5.19 27.06
CA THR A 214 12.71 -4.58 26.33
C THR A 214 13.42 -5.60 25.44
N GLU A 215 13.82 -6.72 26.01
CA GLU A 215 14.58 -7.73 25.28
C GLU A 215 13.77 -8.43 24.19
N VAL A 216 12.48 -8.68 24.41
CA VAL A 216 11.58 -9.26 23.40
C VAL A 216 11.43 -8.31 22.23
N THR A 217 11.19 -7.03 22.48
CA THR A 217 11.02 -6.02 21.43
C THR A 217 12.31 -5.86 20.61
N ARG A 218 13.44 -5.73 21.30
CA ARG A 218 14.76 -5.62 20.66
C ARG A 218 15.09 -6.86 19.83
N GLY A 219 14.88 -8.04 20.38
CA GLY A 219 15.21 -9.30 19.71
C GLY A 219 14.36 -9.58 18.47
N ILE A 220 13.06 -9.25 18.49
CA ILE A 220 12.19 -9.35 17.30
C ILE A 220 12.67 -8.40 16.19
N GLY A 221 12.95 -7.14 16.54
CA GLY A 221 13.46 -6.15 15.57
C GLY A 221 14.82 -6.56 14.98
N GLN A 222 15.73 -7.02 15.82
CA GLN A 222 17.05 -7.52 15.39
C GLN A 222 16.91 -8.71 14.44
N SER A 223 16.09 -9.71 14.78
CA SER A 223 15.84 -10.86 13.93
C SER A 223 15.31 -10.46 12.54
N ALA A 224 14.37 -9.52 12.49
CA ALA A 224 13.83 -9.01 11.23
C ALA A 224 14.90 -8.37 10.34
N GLN A 225 15.78 -7.54 10.92
CA GLN A 225 16.85 -6.86 10.20
C GLN A 225 17.92 -7.82 9.70
N GLU A 226 18.36 -8.77 10.55
CA GLU A 226 19.44 -9.69 10.22
C GLU A 226 19.01 -10.77 9.21
N THR A 227 17.76 -11.24 9.28
CA THR A 227 17.24 -12.26 8.35
C THR A 227 16.65 -11.65 7.07
N GLY A 228 16.31 -10.36 7.09
CA GLY A 228 15.59 -9.70 6.02
C GLY A 228 14.17 -10.25 5.80
N VAL A 229 13.65 -11.09 6.69
CA VAL A 229 12.27 -11.55 6.70
C VAL A 229 11.44 -10.57 7.55
N PRO A 230 10.33 -10.00 7.06
CA PRO A 230 9.48 -9.14 7.86
C PRO A 230 8.98 -9.85 9.12
N HIS A 231 9.11 -9.19 10.28
CA HIS A 231 8.52 -9.63 11.54
C HIS A 231 7.50 -8.58 11.99
N SER A 232 6.28 -8.98 12.26
CA SER A 232 5.26 -8.10 12.81
C SER A 232 5.15 -8.31 14.33
N TYR A 233 4.88 -7.22 15.03
CA TYR A 233 4.87 -7.16 16.49
C TYR A 233 3.44 -7.21 17.03
N GLY A 234 3.02 -8.34 17.56
CA GLY A 234 1.75 -8.56 18.24
C GLY A 234 1.94 -9.00 19.71
N VAL A 235 3.04 -8.58 20.34
CA VAL A 235 3.29 -8.83 21.78
C VAL A 235 2.69 -7.69 22.58
N LEU A 236 1.69 -8.01 23.41
CA LEU A 236 1.06 -7.03 24.29
C LEU A 236 1.95 -6.75 25.50
N THR A 237 2.05 -5.46 25.85
CA THR A 237 2.70 -4.96 27.06
C THR A 237 1.68 -4.10 27.82
N CYS A 238 1.07 -4.66 28.86
CA CYS A 238 -0.08 -4.08 29.55
C CYS A 238 0.20 -3.90 31.04
N GLU A 239 -0.37 -2.84 31.61
CA GLU A 239 -0.28 -2.58 33.06
C GLU A 239 -1.15 -3.55 33.87
N ASN A 240 -2.26 -4.03 33.28
CA ASN A 240 -3.21 -4.92 33.93
C ASN A 240 -3.91 -5.85 32.94
N LEU A 241 -4.70 -6.79 33.46
CA LEU A 241 -5.44 -7.76 32.69
C LEU A 241 -6.53 -7.13 31.80
N GLU A 242 -7.19 -6.08 32.28
CA GLU A 242 -8.25 -5.39 31.52
C GLU A 242 -7.71 -4.81 30.21
N GLN A 243 -6.57 -4.15 30.25
CA GLN A 243 -5.89 -3.66 29.04
C GLN A 243 -5.56 -4.81 28.07
N ALA A 244 -5.08 -5.94 28.59
CA ALA A 244 -4.75 -7.09 27.77
C ALA A 244 -6.01 -7.68 27.07
N ILE A 245 -7.12 -7.77 27.77
CA ILE A 245 -8.40 -8.23 27.23
C ILE A 245 -8.90 -7.28 26.14
N ASP A 246 -8.85 -5.97 26.36
CA ASP A 246 -9.28 -4.96 25.39
C ASP A 246 -8.50 -5.06 24.08
N ARG A 247 -7.18 -5.31 24.15
CA ARG A 247 -6.30 -5.44 22.96
C ARG A 247 -6.36 -6.82 22.30
N ALA A 248 -7.00 -7.78 22.95
CA ALA A 248 -7.18 -9.14 22.41
C ALA A 248 -8.53 -9.35 21.69
N GLY A 249 -9.26 -8.28 21.38
CA GLY A 249 -10.46 -8.36 20.57
C GLY A 249 -11.76 -7.97 21.28
N LEU A 250 -11.68 -7.21 22.39
CA LEU A 250 -12.88 -6.68 23.03
C LEU A 250 -13.22 -5.29 22.45
N LYS A 251 -12.77 -4.20 23.10
CA LYS A 251 -13.16 -2.83 22.73
C LYS A 251 -12.21 -2.18 21.71
N SER A 252 -10.91 -2.47 21.81
CA SER A 252 -9.85 -1.77 21.07
C SER A 252 -9.27 -2.60 19.92
N GLY A 253 -10.08 -3.46 19.28
CA GLY A 253 -9.62 -4.33 18.20
C GLY A 253 -8.77 -5.52 18.69
N ASN A 254 -8.16 -6.24 17.76
CA ASN A 254 -7.32 -7.41 18.06
C ASN A 254 -5.91 -7.19 17.52
N LYS A 255 -4.91 -7.07 18.41
CA LYS A 255 -3.51 -6.84 18.02
C LYS A 255 -2.87 -7.99 17.26
N GLY A 256 -3.40 -9.20 17.35
CA GLY A 256 -2.99 -10.31 16.49
C GLY A 256 -3.45 -10.11 15.05
N TRP A 257 -4.67 -9.61 14.85
CA TRP A 257 -5.19 -9.23 13.54
C TRP A 257 -4.36 -8.10 12.92
N GLU A 258 -4.06 -7.06 13.70
CA GLU A 258 -3.23 -5.92 13.26
C GLU A 258 -1.80 -6.34 12.91
N ALA A 259 -1.19 -7.23 13.70
CA ALA A 259 0.11 -7.79 13.38
C ALA A 259 0.09 -8.60 12.09
N ALA A 260 -0.98 -9.37 11.85
CA ALA A 260 -1.10 -10.16 10.63
C ALA A 260 -1.27 -9.29 9.38
N ILE A 261 -2.09 -8.24 9.41
CA ILE A 261 -2.24 -7.34 8.27
C ILE A 261 -0.94 -6.61 7.96
N THR A 262 -0.20 -6.19 9.00
CA THR A 262 1.14 -5.60 8.86
C THR A 262 2.12 -6.56 8.19
N ALA A 263 2.11 -7.84 8.57
CA ALA A 263 2.96 -8.86 7.96
C ALA A 263 2.66 -9.01 6.45
N ILE A 264 1.40 -9.07 6.07
CA ILE A 264 0.94 -9.16 4.67
C ILE A 264 1.44 -7.96 3.86
N GLU A 265 1.21 -6.76 4.37
CA GLU A 265 1.63 -5.52 3.73
C GLU A 265 3.14 -5.46 3.53
N MET A 266 3.92 -5.84 4.53
CA MET A 266 5.39 -5.85 4.48
C MET A 266 5.95 -6.89 3.50
N VAL A 267 5.34 -8.05 3.35
CA VAL A 267 5.72 -9.04 2.31
C VAL A 267 5.47 -8.45 0.92
N SER A 268 4.29 -7.87 0.71
CA SER A 268 3.94 -7.21 -0.55
C SER A 268 4.88 -6.07 -0.89
N LEU A 269 5.18 -5.18 0.08
CA LEU A 269 6.11 -4.05 -0.07
C LEU A 269 7.52 -4.55 -0.42
N LYS A 270 8.05 -5.51 0.31
CA LYS A 270 9.36 -6.14 0.04
C LYS A 270 9.44 -6.67 -1.39
N GLY A 271 8.38 -7.33 -1.88
CA GLY A 271 8.31 -7.84 -3.25
C GLY A 271 8.32 -6.73 -4.31
N LYS A 272 7.66 -5.59 -4.04
CA LYS A 272 7.65 -4.42 -4.94
C LYS A 272 9.01 -3.73 -4.98
N LEU A 273 9.65 -3.53 -3.82
CA LEU A 273 10.98 -2.90 -3.74
C LEU A 273 12.06 -3.73 -4.43
N LYS A 274 12.01 -5.07 -4.31
CA LYS A 274 12.95 -5.96 -5.01
C LYS A 274 12.78 -5.93 -6.53
N ARG A 275 11.56 -5.86 -7.05
CA ARG A 275 11.28 -5.76 -8.50
C ARG A 275 11.70 -4.41 -9.06
N GLY A 276 11.46 -3.31 -8.37
CA GLY A 276 11.91 -2.00 -8.79
C GLY A 276 13.43 -1.84 -8.83
N ALA A 277 14.17 -2.67 -8.07
CA ALA A 277 15.64 -2.70 -8.12
C ALA A 277 16.18 -3.56 -9.29
N SER A 278 15.41 -4.52 -9.81
CA SER A 278 15.80 -5.36 -10.94
C SER A 278 15.51 -4.73 -12.31
N ASP A 279 14.58 -3.77 -12.38
CA ASP A 279 14.19 -3.10 -13.62
C ASP A 279 15.03 -1.82 -13.88
N GLY A 280 15.99 -1.51 -13.02
CA GLY A 280 16.88 -0.33 -13.06
C GLY A 280 18.37 -0.63 -13.31
N CYS A 281 18.73 -1.86 -13.75
CA CYS A 281 20.08 -2.23 -14.18
C CYS A 281 20.12 -2.55 -15.68
#